data_c39ad1eb65920ed1851f52a2517b0408
#
_entry.id   c39ad1eb65920ed1851f52a2517b0408
#
_cell.length_a   1.000
_cell.length_b   1.000
_cell.length_c   1.000
_cell.angle_alpha   90.00
_cell.angle_beta   90.00
_cell.angle_gamma   90.00
#
_symmetry.space_group_name_H-M   'P 1'
#
loop_
_entity.id
_entity.type
_entity.pdbx_description
1 polymer ?
#
loop_
_entity_poly.entity_id
_entity_poly.type
_entity_poly.pdbx_seq_one_letter_code
_entity_poly.pdbx_strand_id
1 'polypeptide(L)'
;PEISVTTDVWEFEQEARLADQPGTPAEERIPHARRALKLYTGDLLPSLSMQQWVIQYSSYLRQTYLRTVKNLAATLCERGGREDLEETLDICNRAALLEPLHEELYRYIFNTMRRLDMKQAVLSYYPVISNLFYDELGERLSPELRDIYLWASQGANQMKENLRQIQQDLGEITRDARPIHGAYYCEYEMFKSVYQMVARSAARSNSHVLLILVTFEGKNGQTVAKQEIVDAMARGKEVIRESLRKGDVFSRYSRNQYILMLTVTSPADSVVVENRIKDAFKEVRLSAKIELRMKAQELDPIV
;
A
#
# COMPACT_ATOMS: atom_id res chain seq x y z
N PRO A 1 -53.32 -10.77 -7.86
CA PRO A 1 -52.43 -9.64 -7.66
C PRO A 1 -51.00 -10.09 -7.81
N GLU A 2 -50.31 -9.65 -8.87
CA GLU A 2 -48.88 -9.85 -9.05
C GLU A 2 -48.20 -8.99 -7.99
N ILE A 3 -47.50 -9.62 -7.09
CA ILE A 3 -46.65 -8.92 -6.12
C ILE A 3 -45.34 -8.59 -6.88
N SER A 4 -45.14 -7.34 -7.25
CA SER A 4 -43.85 -6.90 -7.77
C SER A 4 -42.85 -6.85 -6.62
N VAL A 5 -41.88 -7.74 -6.63
CA VAL A 5 -40.79 -7.73 -5.67
C VAL A 5 -39.65 -6.94 -6.29
N THR A 6 -39.26 -5.85 -5.66
CA THR A 6 -38.04 -5.11 -5.99
C THR A 6 -36.95 -5.45 -4.95
N THR A 7 -35.71 -5.58 -5.38
CA THR A 7 -34.56 -5.79 -4.51
C THR A 7 -33.60 -4.60 -4.64
N ASP A 8 -32.87 -4.32 -3.59
CA ASP A 8 -31.79 -3.30 -3.59
C ASP A 8 -30.77 -3.53 -4.71
N VAL A 9 -30.44 -4.79 -4.99
CA VAL A 9 -29.55 -5.18 -6.08
C VAL A 9 -30.15 -4.79 -7.44
N TRP A 10 -31.42 -5.11 -7.68
CA TRP A 10 -32.09 -4.74 -8.93
C TRP A 10 -32.16 -3.23 -9.12
N GLU A 11 -32.51 -2.50 -8.06
CA GLU A 11 -32.57 -1.03 -8.08
C GLU A 11 -31.18 -0.44 -8.35
N PHE A 12 -30.14 -0.98 -7.71
CA PHE A 12 -28.73 -0.60 -7.95
C PHE A 12 -28.35 -0.76 -9.43
N GLU A 13 -28.64 -1.93 -10.01
CA GLU A 13 -28.33 -2.20 -11.42
C GLU A 13 -29.04 -1.27 -12.38
N GLN A 14 -30.33 -0.97 -12.12
CA GLN A 14 -31.10 -0.03 -12.95
C GLN A 14 -30.54 1.40 -12.85
N GLU A 15 -30.28 1.89 -11.65
CA GLU A 15 -29.74 3.22 -11.43
C GLU A 15 -28.32 3.34 -12.01
N ALA A 16 -27.46 2.33 -11.85
CA ALA A 16 -26.14 2.31 -12.43
C ALA A 16 -26.19 2.31 -13.98
N ARG A 17 -27.14 1.59 -14.58
CA ARG A 17 -27.36 1.58 -16.03
C ARG A 17 -27.79 2.94 -16.56
N LEU A 18 -28.72 3.61 -15.88
CA LEU A 18 -29.19 4.97 -16.24
C LEU A 18 -28.06 5.99 -16.08
N ALA A 19 -27.24 5.86 -15.04
CA ALA A 19 -26.07 6.69 -14.83
C ALA A 19 -25.01 6.55 -15.95
N ASP A 20 -24.95 5.38 -16.59
CA ASP A 20 -23.93 5.06 -17.62
C ASP A 20 -24.47 5.16 -19.06
N GLN A 21 -25.71 5.66 -19.24
CA GLN A 21 -26.37 5.72 -20.54
C GLN A 21 -25.67 6.70 -21.48
N PRO A 22 -25.11 6.23 -22.61
CA PRO A 22 -24.42 7.10 -23.57
C PRO A 22 -25.37 8.17 -24.15
N GLY A 23 -24.85 9.38 -24.33
CA GLY A 23 -25.60 10.50 -24.92
C GLY A 23 -26.56 11.24 -23.98
N THR A 24 -26.74 10.78 -22.76
CA THR A 24 -27.55 11.47 -21.74
C THR A 24 -26.74 12.62 -21.10
N PRO A 25 -27.30 13.81 -20.92
CA PRO A 25 -26.65 14.93 -20.25
C PRO A 25 -26.20 14.61 -18.84
N ALA A 26 -25.11 15.24 -18.37
CA ALA A 26 -24.55 15.03 -17.04
C ALA A 26 -25.57 15.28 -15.92
N GLU A 27 -26.40 16.31 -16.05
CA GLU A 27 -27.44 16.69 -15.10
C GLU A 27 -28.46 15.57 -14.85
N GLU A 28 -28.76 14.76 -15.86
CA GLU A 28 -29.67 13.63 -15.75
C GLU A 28 -28.98 12.39 -15.19
N ARG A 29 -27.71 12.16 -15.53
CA ARG A 29 -26.92 10.99 -15.09
C ARG A 29 -26.49 11.07 -13.64
N ILE A 30 -26.10 12.25 -13.14
CA ILE A 30 -25.62 12.46 -11.77
C ILE A 30 -26.61 11.97 -10.71
N PRO A 31 -27.93 12.30 -10.75
CA PRO A 31 -28.90 11.80 -9.78
C PRO A 31 -28.99 10.27 -9.75
N HIS A 32 -28.91 9.62 -10.91
CA HIS A 32 -28.91 8.16 -11.00
C HIS A 32 -27.65 7.56 -10.39
N ALA A 33 -26.47 8.11 -10.70
CA ALA A 33 -25.22 7.68 -10.10
C ALA A 33 -25.24 7.79 -8.57
N ARG A 34 -25.71 8.94 -8.04
CA ARG A 34 -25.84 9.14 -6.58
C ARG A 34 -26.76 8.11 -5.93
N ARG A 35 -27.90 7.77 -6.56
CA ARG A 35 -28.80 6.74 -6.06
C ARG A 35 -28.17 5.36 -6.09
N ALA A 36 -27.51 5.00 -7.18
CA ALA A 36 -26.78 3.75 -7.27
C ALA A 36 -25.72 3.61 -6.17
N LEU A 37 -24.88 4.64 -5.97
CA LEU A 37 -23.84 4.60 -4.93
C LEU A 37 -24.40 4.54 -3.50
N LYS A 38 -25.63 5.04 -3.27
CA LYS A 38 -26.31 4.95 -1.98
C LYS A 38 -26.84 3.53 -1.70
N LEU A 39 -27.25 2.81 -2.75
CA LEU A 39 -27.78 1.45 -2.64
C LEU A 39 -26.67 0.42 -2.39
N TYR A 40 -25.45 0.65 -2.90
CA TYR A 40 -24.34 -0.27 -2.72
C TYR A 40 -23.69 -0.08 -1.34
N THR A 41 -23.92 -1.02 -0.44
CA THR A 41 -23.43 -0.96 0.95
C THR A 41 -22.34 -1.97 1.27
N GLY A 42 -21.99 -2.87 0.32
CA GLY A 42 -20.99 -3.90 0.50
C GLY A 42 -21.26 -5.14 -0.33
N ASP A 43 -20.63 -6.25 0.06
CA ASP A 43 -20.72 -7.51 -0.68
C ASP A 43 -22.12 -8.14 -0.60
N LEU A 44 -22.50 -8.76 -1.72
CA LEU A 44 -23.76 -9.50 -1.84
C LEU A 44 -23.75 -10.70 -0.89
N LEU A 45 -24.81 -10.85 -0.07
CA LEU A 45 -25.07 -12.00 0.78
C LEU A 45 -23.80 -12.49 1.51
N PRO A 46 -23.20 -11.71 2.46
CA PRO A 46 -21.93 -12.07 3.10
C PRO A 46 -21.93 -13.45 3.76
N SER A 47 -23.09 -13.90 4.26
CA SER A 47 -23.25 -15.26 4.84
C SER A 47 -23.14 -16.39 3.83
N LEU A 48 -23.27 -16.11 2.54
CA LEU A 48 -23.19 -17.07 1.42
C LEU A 48 -21.98 -16.81 0.52
N SER A 49 -21.00 -16.04 0.98
CA SER A 49 -19.82 -15.62 0.22
C SER A 49 -18.98 -16.76 -0.37
N MET A 50 -19.11 -17.99 0.13
CA MET A 50 -18.41 -19.18 -0.39
C MET A 50 -19.15 -19.85 -1.57
N GLN A 51 -20.36 -19.44 -1.90
CA GLN A 51 -21.11 -20.00 -3.03
C GLN A 51 -20.60 -19.40 -4.35
N GLN A 52 -20.31 -20.25 -5.33
CA GLN A 52 -19.71 -19.83 -6.60
C GLN A 52 -20.50 -18.74 -7.32
N TRP A 53 -21.84 -18.86 -7.35
CA TRP A 53 -22.69 -17.85 -7.99
C TRP A 53 -22.66 -16.50 -7.25
N VAL A 54 -22.56 -16.52 -5.90
CA VAL A 54 -22.44 -15.29 -5.09
C VAL A 54 -21.11 -14.62 -5.39
N ILE A 55 -20.01 -15.35 -5.46
CA ILE A 55 -18.67 -14.81 -5.79
C ILE A 55 -18.70 -14.10 -7.14
N GLN A 56 -19.26 -14.76 -8.16
CA GLN A 56 -19.32 -14.17 -9.50
C GLN A 56 -20.18 -12.93 -9.56
N TYR A 57 -21.35 -12.98 -8.92
CA TYR A 57 -22.27 -11.86 -8.95
C TYR A 57 -21.82 -10.68 -8.07
N SER A 58 -21.22 -10.94 -6.91
CA SER A 58 -20.55 -9.93 -6.09
C SER A 58 -19.44 -9.22 -6.86
N SER A 59 -18.63 -9.97 -7.59
CA SER A 59 -17.56 -9.38 -8.43
C SER A 59 -18.13 -8.45 -9.51
N TYR A 60 -19.21 -8.86 -10.18
CA TYR A 60 -19.91 -8.04 -11.16
C TYR A 60 -20.49 -6.75 -10.55
N LEU A 61 -21.18 -6.86 -9.41
CA LEU A 61 -21.76 -5.70 -8.71
C LEU A 61 -20.67 -4.72 -8.25
N ARG A 62 -19.56 -5.25 -7.72
CA ARG A 62 -18.40 -4.47 -7.31
C ARG A 62 -17.77 -3.72 -8.48
N GLN A 63 -17.57 -4.36 -9.62
CA GLN A 63 -17.07 -3.70 -10.83
C GLN A 63 -18.04 -2.61 -11.33
N THR A 64 -19.34 -2.88 -11.28
CA THR A 64 -20.38 -1.90 -11.64
C THR A 64 -20.34 -0.70 -10.71
N TYR A 65 -20.22 -0.93 -9.40
CA TYR A 65 -20.07 0.13 -8.40
C TYR A 65 -18.83 1.00 -8.67
N LEU A 66 -17.64 0.39 -8.84
CA LEU A 66 -16.41 1.13 -9.12
C LEU A 66 -16.48 1.93 -10.42
N ARG A 67 -17.11 1.38 -11.46
CA ARG A 67 -17.34 2.10 -12.71
C ARG A 67 -18.24 3.30 -12.49
N THR A 68 -19.34 3.15 -11.74
CA THR A 68 -20.25 4.26 -11.43
C THR A 68 -19.55 5.34 -10.61
N VAL A 69 -18.75 4.97 -9.59
CA VAL A 69 -17.93 5.92 -8.82
C VAL A 69 -17.00 6.71 -9.73
N LYS A 70 -16.25 6.04 -10.61
CA LYS A 70 -15.28 6.69 -11.50
C LYS A 70 -15.95 7.63 -12.50
N ASN A 71 -17.06 7.21 -13.11
CA ASN A 71 -17.81 8.03 -14.06
C ASN A 71 -18.40 9.27 -13.39
N LEU A 72 -18.94 9.12 -12.17
CA LEU A 72 -19.43 10.27 -11.40
C LEU A 72 -18.30 11.19 -11.00
N ALA A 73 -17.19 10.67 -10.47
CA ALA A 73 -16.01 11.45 -10.10
C ALA A 73 -15.44 12.23 -11.29
N ALA A 74 -15.33 11.61 -12.47
CA ALA A 74 -14.89 12.28 -13.68
C ALA A 74 -15.83 13.45 -14.03
N THR A 75 -17.14 13.21 -14.04
CA THR A 75 -18.16 14.23 -14.38
C THR A 75 -18.13 15.41 -13.39
N LEU A 76 -18.03 15.13 -12.09
CA LEU A 76 -17.93 16.17 -11.05
C LEU A 76 -16.62 16.95 -11.16
N CYS A 77 -15.52 16.29 -11.44
CA CYS A 77 -14.24 16.93 -11.69
C CYS A 77 -14.25 17.84 -12.92
N GLU A 78 -14.94 17.45 -14.00
CA GLU A 78 -15.12 18.29 -15.20
C GLU A 78 -15.93 19.55 -14.91
N ARG A 79 -17.01 19.45 -14.12
CA ARG A 79 -17.79 20.61 -13.66
C ARG A 79 -16.95 21.54 -12.80
N GLY A 80 -16.12 21.00 -11.92
CA GLY A 80 -15.08 21.70 -11.20
C GLY A 80 -15.55 22.66 -10.11
N GLY A 81 -16.84 22.67 -9.75
CA GLY A 81 -17.35 23.40 -8.62
C GLY A 81 -16.76 22.90 -7.30
N ARG A 82 -16.67 23.77 -6.28
CA ARG A 82 -16.12 23.36 -4.99
C ARG A 82 -16.93 22.21 -4.36
N GLU A 83 -18.25 22.30 -4.40
CA GLU A 83 -19.16 21.25 -3.91
C GLU A 83 -18.96 19.94 -4.68
N ASP A 84 -18.78 20.01 -6.01
CA ASP A 84 -18.51 18.84 -6.85
C ASP A 84 -17.18 18.16 -6.50
N LEU A 85 -16.16 18.96 -6.17
CA LEU A 85 -14.85 18.45 -5.73
C LEU A 85 -14.92 17.81 -4.34
N GLU A 86 -15.67 18.42 -3.40
CA GLU A 86 -15.89 17.87 -2.06
C GLU A 86 -16.69 16.55 -2.15
N GLU A 87 -17.70 16.48 -3.00
CA GLU A 87 -18.44 15.23 -3.28
C GLU A 87 -17.54 14.17 -3.91
N THR A 88 -16.64 14.55 -4.84
CA THR A 88 -15.67 13.63 -5.43
C THR A 88 -14.77 12.99 -4.36
N LEU A 89 -14.29 13.78 -3.38
CA LEU A 89 -13.51 13.25 -2.27
C LEU A 89 -14.31 12.24 -1.45
N ASP A 90 -15.57 12.56 -1.12
CA ASP A 90 -16.43 11.69 -0.30
C ASP A 90 -16.69 10.35 -0.99
N ILE A 91 -17.12 10.36 -2.26
CA ILE A 91 -17.44 9.12 -2.98
C ILE A 91 -16.20 8.25 -3.23
N CYS A 92 -15.05 8.87 -3.58
CA CYS A 92 -13.83 8.13 -3.83
C CYS A 92 -13.22 7.58 -2.53
N ASN A 93 -13.28 8.31 -1.41
CA ASN A 93 -12.84 7.80 -0.12
C ASN A 93 -13.69 6.63 0.35
N ARG A 94 -15.03 6.69 0.21
CA ARG A 94 -15.90 5.55 0.53
C ARG A 94 -15.60 4.33 -0.35
N ALA A 95 -15.36 4.55 -1.63
CA ALA A 95 -14.99 3.47 -2.54
C ALA A 95 -13.61 2.86 -2.19
N ALA A 96 -12.65 3.67 -1.76
CA ALA A 96 -11.33 3.22 -1.32
C ALA A 96 -11.36 2.38 -0.03
N LEU A 97 -12.36 2.56 0.84
CA LEU A 97 -12.57 1.67 1.99
C LEU A 97 -13.00 0.26 1.57
N LEU A 98 -13.73 0.13 0.46
CA LEU A 98 -14.17 -1.16 -0.10
C LEU A 98 -13.09 -1.79 -0.97
N GLU A 99 -12.34 -0.98 -1.71
CA GLU A 99 -11.29 -1.38 -2.65
C GLU A 99 -9.98 -0.62 -2.39
N PRO A 100 -9.28 -0.95 -1.29
CA PRO A 100 -8.12 -0.17 -0.84
C PRO A 100 -6.90 -0.26 -1.76
N LEU A 101 -6.87 -1.24 -2.67
CA LEU A 101 -5.76 -1.41 -3.62
C LEU A 101 -6.11 -0.94 -5.05
N HIS A 102 -7.17 -0.13 -5.20
CA HIS A 102 -7.56 0.43 -6.49
C HIS A 102 -6.96 1.82 -6.71
N GLU A 103 -5.77 1.90 -7.31
CA GLU A 103 -5.00 3.14 -7.46
C GLU A 103 -5.76 4.29 -8.14
N GLU A 104 -6.63 3.98 -9.09
CA GLU A 104 -7.38 5.01 -9.82
C GLU A 104 -8.29 5.86 -8.90
N LEU A 105 -8.79 5.29 -7.80
CA LEU A 105 -9.55 6.05 -6.79
C LEU A 105 -8.66 7.09 -6.10
N TYR A 106 -7.45 6.72 -5.75
CA TYR A 106 -6.48 7.64 -5.14
C TYR A 106 -6.03 8.72 -6.11
N ARG A 107 -6.01 8.44 -7.42
CA ARG A 107 -5.77 9.46 -8.43
C ARG A 107 -6.83 10.56 -8.39
N TYR A 108 -8.13 10.21 -8.31
CA TYR A 108 -9.19 11.19 -8.10
C TYR A 108 -9.03 11.93 -6.77
N ILE A 109 -8.78 11.22 -5.67
CA ILE A 109 -8.63 11.80 -4.33
C ILE A 109 -7.49 12.84 -4.33
N PHE A 110 -6.28 12.47 -4.72
CA PHE A 110 -5.13 13.35 -4.65
C PHE A 110 -5.19 14.52 -5.64
N ASN A 111 -5.70 14.30 -6.87
CA ASN A 111 -5.91 15.40 -7.82
C ASN A 111 -6.96 16.39 -7.29
N THR A 112 -8.01 15.90 -6.66
CA THR A 112 -9.04 16.76 -6.05
C THR A 112 -8.49 17.53 -4.86
N MET A 113 -7.72 16.88 -3.97
CA MET A 113 -7.02 17.54 -2.88
C MET A 113 -6.08 18.66 -3.38
N ARG A 114 -5.37 18.42 -4.50
CA ARG A 114 -4.52 19.43 -5.13
C ARG A 114 -5.34 20.63 -5.63
N ARG A 115 -6.49 20.39 -6.27
CA ARG A 115 -7.39 21.46 -6.75
C ARG A 115 -7.99 22.28 -5.61
N LEU A 116 -8.20 21.67 -4.45
CA LEU A 116 -8.69 22.31 -3.23
C LEU A 116 -7.56 22.91 -2.35
N ASP A 117 -6.31 22.87 -2.81
CA ASP A 117 -5.09 23.30 -2.08
C ASP A 117 -4.92 22.66 -0.69
N MET A 118 -5.33 21.40 -0.55
CA MET A 118 -5.29 20.64 0.70
C MET A 118 -3.91 19.99 0.92
N LYS A 119 -2.84 20.78 0.95
CA LYS A 119 -1.45 20.28 1.03
C LYS A 119 -1.21 19.37 2.23
N GLN A 120 -1.68 19.76 3.42
CA GLN A 120 -1.48 18.97 4.64
C GLN A 120 -2.18 17.59 4.56
N ALA A 121 -3.36 17.53 3.97
CA ALA A 121 -4.05 16.26 3.74
C ALA A 121 -3.26 15.34 2.79
N VAL A 122 -2.69 15.88 1.72
CA VAL A 122 -1.81 15.12 0.81
C VAL A 122 -0.59 14.60 1.56
N LEU A 123 0.09 15.44 2.35
CA LEU A 123 1.31 15.06 3.09
C LEU A 123 1.06 13.97 4.12
N SER A 124 -0.11 13.96 4.77
CA SER A 124 -0.47 12.93 5.75
C SER A 124 -1.00 11.65 5.10
N TYR A 125 -1.74 11.75 4.00
CA TYR A 125 -2.43 10.59 3.42
C TYR A 125 -1.55 9.81 2.43
N TYR A 126 -0.73 10.48 1.61
CA TYR A 126 0.13 9.83 0.62
C TYR A 126 1.05 8.74 1.20
N PRO A 127 1.79 8.99 2.31
CA PRO A 127 2.66 7.96 2.89
C PRO A 127 1.90 6.70 3.32
N VAL A 128 0.67 6.87 3.85
CA VAL A 128 -0.17 5.75 4.29
C VAL A 128 -0.54 4.87 3.09
N ILE A 129 -0.98 5.49 2.00
CA ILE A 129 -1.38 4.75 0.79
C ILE A 129 -0.17 4.15 0.07
N SER A 130 0.94 4.89 0.00
CA SER A 130 2.20 4.37 -0.58
C SER A 130 2.68 3.12 0.15
N ASN A 131 2.66 3.13 1.49
CA ASN A 131 3.00 1.97 2.30
C ASN A 131 2.03 0.81 2.09
N LEU A 132 0.72 1.08 2.02
CA LEU A 132 -0.29 0.06 1.77
C LEU A 132 -0.04 -0.68 0.44
N PHE A 133 0.17 0.06 -0.66
CA PHE A 133 0.45 -0.54 -1.97
C PHE A 133 1.77 -1.32 -1.98
N TYR A 134 2.79 -0.76 -1.34
CA TYR A 134 4.09 -1.42 -1.27
C TYR A 134 4.04 -2.70 -0.42
N ASP A 135 3.36 -2.68 0.72
CA ASP A 135 3.24 -3.82 1.61
C ASP A 135 2.39 -4.96 1.00
N GLU A 136 1.28 -4.62 0.34
CA GLU A 136 0.36 -5.63 -0.19
C GLU A 136 0.77 -6.13 -1.59
N LEU A 137 1.18 -5.23 -2.49
CA LEU A 137 1.46 -5.57 -3.89
C LEU A 137 2.95 -5.64 -4.21
N GLY A 138 3.81 -5.01 -3.39
CA GLY A 138 5.21 -4.77 -3.72
C GLY A 138 5.38 -3.73 -4.84
N GLU A 139 4.35 -2.94 -5.11
CA GLU A 139 4.29 -1.94 -6.17
C GLU A 139 4.28 -0.54 -5.58
N ARG A 140 4.73 0.44 -6.37
CA ARG A 140 4.67 1.85 -6.00
C ARG A 140 3.48 2.50 -6.65
N LEU A 141 3.03 3.57 -6.01
CA LEU A 141 2.09 4.48 -6.65
C LEU A 141 2.70 5.11 -7.90
N SER A 142 1.84 5.43 -8.86
CA SER A 142 2.22 6.05 -10.13
C SER A 142 3.02 7.34 -9.94
N PRO A 143 3.86 7.72 -10.91
CA PRO A 143 4.60 8.98 -10.89
C PRO A 143 3.70 10.21 -10.72
N GLU A 144 2.49 10.19 -11.28
CA GLU A 144 1.50 11.26 -11.13
C GLU A 144 1.17 11.54 -9.66
N LEU A 145 0.91 10.51 -8.86
CA LEU A 145 0.60 10.66 -7.44
C LEU A 145 1.80 11.15 -6.64
N ARG A 146 2.99 10.68 -7.01
CA ARG A 146 4.23 11.17 -6.43
C ARG A 146 4.47 12.66 -6.70
N ASP A 147 4.17 13.12 -7.91
CA ASP A 147 4.31 14.54 -8.28
C ASP A 147 3.37 15.43 -7.45
N ILE A 148 2.16 14.94 -7.14
CA ILE A 148 1.23 15.66 -6.24
C ILE A 148 1.79 15.74 -4.82
N TYR A 149 2.41 14.68 -4.31
CA TYR A 149 3.08 14.70 -3.02
C TYR A 149 4.26 15.69 -3.00
N LEU A 150 5.08 15.70 -4.05
CA LEU A 150 6.19 16.66 -4.19
C LEU A 150 5.69 18.11 -4.25
N TRP A 151 4.60 18.37 -4.98
CA TRP A 151 3.94 19.68 -4.99
C TRP A 151 3.50 20.11 -3.58
N ALA A 152 2.90 19.21 -2.82
CA ALA A 152 2.47 19.50 -1.45
C ALA A 152 3.66 19.79 -0.52
N SER A 153 4.78 19.09 -0.70
CA SER A 153 5.98 19.22 0.13
C SER A 153 6.76 20.51 -0.14
N GLN A 154 6.68 21.07 -1.35
CA GLN A 154 7.41 22.31 -1.70
C GLN A 154 7.02 23.53 -0.85
N GLY A 155 5.85 23.53 -0.22
CA GLY A 155 5.41 24.60 0.68
C GLY A 155 5.70 24.35 2.18
N ALA A 156 6.00 23.11 2.55
CA ALA A 156 6.18 22.72 3.95
C ALA A 156 7.57 23.10 4.50
N ASN A 157 8.56 23.25 3.62
CA ASN A 157 9.95 23.58 3.98
C ASN A 157 10.26 25.07 3.94
N GLN A 158 9.28 25.95 4.18
CA GLN A 158 9.58 27.37 4.30
C GLN A 158 10.42 27.65 5.55
N MET A 159 11.69 27.99 5.29
CA MET A 159 12.64 28.69 6.18
C MET A 159 12.50 28.37 7.68
N LYS A 160 12.87 27.18 8.08
CA LYS A 160 13.19 26.91 9.50
C LYS A 160 14.68 27.12 9.69
N GLU A 161 15.06 28.31 10.13
CA GLU A 161 16.46 28.66 10.47
C GLU A 161 16.92 27.98 11.78
N ASN A 162 16.02 27.36 12.54
CA ASN A 162 16.34 26.78 13.84
C ASN A 162 16.62 25.28 13.73
N LEU A 163 17.88 24.90 13.85
CA LEU A 163 18.34 23.48 13.83
C LEU A 163 17.60 22.60 14.84
N ARG A 164 17.15 23.13 15.99
CA ARG A 164 16.35 22.38 16.97
C ARG A 164 14.97 22.00 16.43
N GLN A 165 14.33 22.92 15.68
CA GLN A 165 13.05 22.62 15.02
C GLN A 165 13.23 21.60 13.91
N ILE A 166 14.29 21.75 13.10
CA ILE A 166 14.63 20.76 12.07
C ILE A 166 14.90 19.39 12.70
N GLN A 167 15.63 19.35 13.80
CA GLN A 167 15.89 18.10 14.51
C GLN A 167 14.63 17.48 15.13
N GLN A 168 13.71 18.31 15.61
CA GLN A 168 12.40 17.85 16.09
C GLN A 168 11.56 17.26 14.96
N ASP A 169 11.47 17.94 13.81
CA ASP A 169 10.75 17.44 12.64
C ASP A 169 11.33 16.11 12.13
N LEU A 170 12.66 16.00 12.06
CA LEU A 170 13.33 14.74 11.71
C LEU A 170 13.06 13.64 12.76
N GLY A 171 12.84 14.00 14.01
CA GLY A 171 12.51 13.09 15.10
C GLY A 171 11.02 12.75 15.19
N GLU A 172 10.11 13.58 14.68
CA GLU A 172 8.66 13.35 14.72
C GLU A 172 8.22 12.21 13.82
N ILE A 173 8.93 11.97 12.70
CA ILE A 173 8.74 10.78 11.86
C ILE A 173 8.87 9.48 12.70
N THR A 174 9.58 9.56 13.83
CA THR A 174 9.77 8.42 14.74
C THR A 174 8.82 8.40 15.93
N ARG A 175 8.07 9.48 16.22
CA ARG A 175 7.19 9.58 17.41
C ARG A 175 5.78 9.04 17.19
N ASP A 176 5.24 9.17 15.97
CA ASP A 176 3.93 8.60 15.59
C ASP A 176 4.01 7.11 15.24
N ALA A 177 5.20 6.59 14.97
CA ALA A 177 5.44 5.16 14.90
C ALA A 177 5.59 4.61 16.34
N ARG A 178 4.93 3.47 16.63
CA ARG A 178 5.17 2.66 17.86
C ARG A 178 6.68 2.61 18.13
N PRO A 179 7.12 2.54 19.42
CA PRO A 179 8.55 2.55 19.73
C PRO A 179 9.28 1.58 18.84
N ILE A 180 10.24 2.11 18.05
CA ILE A 180 10.95 1.35 17.02
C ILE A 180 11.76 0.26 17.73
N HIS A 181 11.18 -0.92 17.81
CA HIS A 181 11.87 -2.13 18.19
C HIS A 181 12.38 -2.80 16.90
N GLY A 182 13.67 -3.19 16.90
CA GLY A 182 14.27 -3.91 15.79
C GLY A 182 14.67 -3.05 14.58
N ALA A 183 14.83 -3.71 13.42
CA ALA A 183 15.37 -3.11 12.21
C ALA A 183 14.46 -2.10 11.53
N TYR A 184 15.06 -1.18 10.80
CA TYR A 184 14.35 -0.19 10.00
C TYR A 184 13.84 -0.78 8.70
N TYR A 185 12.50 -0.79 8.55
CA TYR A 185 11.86 -1.17 7.29
C TYR A 185 11.64 0.06 6.42
N CYS A 186 12.03 -0.01 5.15
CA CYS A 186 11.81 1.07 4.20
C CYS A 186 11.49 0.55 2.80
N GLU A 187 10.98 1.41 1.94
CA GLU A 187 10.82 1.13 0.51
C GLU A 187 12.16 0.86 -0.18
N TYR A 188 12.14 0.04 -1.23
CA TYR A 188 13.37 -0.42 -1.90
C TYR A 188 14.23 0.73 -2.47
N GLU A 189 13.65 1.84 -2.89
CA GLU A 189 14.44 3.00 -3.34
C GLU A 189 15.16 3.71 -2.18
N MET A 190 14.48 3.82 -1.04
CA MET A 190 15.12 4.30 0.17
C MET A 190 16.25 3.33 0.58
N PHE A 191 15.98 2.02 0.51
CA PHE A 191 17.00 0.99 0.76
C PHE A 191 18.21 1.18 -0.15
N LYS A 192 18.04 1.45 -1.46
CA LYS A 192 19.15 1.73 -2.39
C LYS A 192 19.95 2.98 -1.98
N SER A 193 19.26 4.02 -1.53
CA SER A 193 19.92 5.24 -1.07
C SER A 193 20.75 5.00 0.20
N VAL A 194 20.17 4.26 1.16
CA VAL A 194 20.87 3.83 2.38
C VAL A 194 22.05 2.91 2.04
N TYR A 195 21.87 1.97 1.10
CA TYR A 195 22.94 1.09 0.61
C TYR A 195 24.13 1.90 0.08
N GLN A 196 23.88 2.90 -0.79
CA GLN A 196 24.96 3.75 -1.34
C GLN A 196 25.68 4.53 -0.23
N MET A 197 24.96 5.03 0.75
CA MET A 197 25.54 5.76 1.89
C MET A 197 26.41 4.81 2.75
N VAL A 198 25.89 3.63 3.07
CA VAL A 198 26.60 2.61 3.88
C VAL A 198 27.82 2.06 3.14
N ALA A 199 27.72 1.77 1.84
CA ALA A 199 28.83 1.30 1.01
C ALA A 199 30.00 2.30 0.98
N ARG A 200 29.70 3.61 0.86
CA ARG A 200 30.71 4.68 0.94
C ARG A 200 31.31 4.82 2.35
N SER A 201 30.53 4.55 3.39
CA SER A 201 31.01 4.59 4.77
C SER A 201 31.89 3.38 5.10
N ALA A 202 31.51 2.17 4.65
CA ALA A 202 32.24 0.93 4.85
C ALA A 202 33.66 1.01 4.26
N ALA A 203 33.81 1.59 3.07
CA ALA A 203 35.12 1.82 2.44
C ALA A 203 36.09 2.63 3.33
N ARG A 204 35.58 3.45 4.26
CA ARG A 204 36.40 4.30 5.15
C ARG A 204 36.54 3.75 6.57
N SER A 205 35.60 2.96 7.05
CA SER A 205 35.52 2.54 8.46
C SER A 205 36.00 1.11 8.70
N ASN A 206 36.44 0.39 7.68
CA ASN A 206 36.82 -1.03 7.74
C ASN A 206 35.74 -1.90 8.41
N SER A 207 34.48 -1.52 8.29
CA SER A 207 33.33 -2.28 8.79
C SER A 207 32.78 -3.18 7.69
N HIS A 208 32.41 -4.41 8.07
CA HIS A 208 31.80 -5.37 7.16
C HIS A 208 30.30 -5.13 7.08
N VAL A 209 29.76 -5.16 5.86
CA VAL A 209 28.33 -5.03 5.60
C VAL A 209 27.86 -6.26 4.86
N LEU A 210 26.82 -6.90 5.38
CA LEU A 210 26.19 -8.07 4.78
C LEU A 210 24.89 -7.71 4.12
N LEU A 211 24.66 -8.23 2.91
CA LEU A 211 23.36 -8.29 2.25
C LEU A 211 22.82 -9.71 2.40
N ILE A 212 21.60 -9.84 2.90
CA ILE A 212 20.92 -11.13 3.02
C ILE A 212 19.60 -11.07 2.25
N LEU A 213 19.44 -11.95 1.26
CA LEU A 213 18.20 -12.15 0.55
C LEU A 213 17.43 -13.29 1.22
N VAL A 214 16.25 -12.97 1.75
CA VAL A 214 15.31 -13.91 2.38
C VAL A 214 14.19 -14.20 1.39
N THR A 215 14.04 -15.47 1.00
CA THR A 215 13.03 -15.91 0.03
C THR A 215 12.05 -16.86 0.69
N PHE A 216 10.76 -16.61 0.51
CA PHE A 216 9.66 -17.49 0.90
C PHE A 216 9.24 -18.31 -0.32
N GLU A 217 9.41 -19.61 -0.27
CA GLU A 217 9.09 -20.50 -1.39
C GLU A 217 8.40 -21.78 -0.93
N GLY A 218 7.77 -22.49 -1.86
CA GLY A 218 7.15 -23.78 -1.55
C GLY A 218 8.19 -24.84 -1.27
N LYS A 219 7.99 -25.65 -0.25
CA LYS A 219 8.85 -26.78 0.08
C LYS A 219 9.03 -27.68 -1.14
N ASN A 220 10.29 -28.05 -1.39
CA ASN A 220 10.64 -28.94 -2.50
C ASN A 220 10.14 -28.45 -3.87
N GLY A 221 10.02 -27.12 -4.08
CA GLY A 221 9.57 -26.55 -5.34
C GLY A 221 8.07 -26.68 -5.60
N GLN A 222 7.27 -26.99 -4.58
CA GLN A 222 5.81 -27.07 -4.71
C GLN A 222 5.21 -25.68 -4.96
N THR A 223 4.16 -25.65 -5.78
CA THR A 223 3.40 -24.41 -5.99
C THR A 223 2.57 -24.09 -4.75
N VAL A 224 2.73 -22.88 -4.24
CA VAL A 224 1.99 -22.36 -3.09
C VAL A 224 0.95 -21.35 -3.57
N ALA A 225 -0.21 -21.31 -2.94
CA ALA A 225 -1.24 -20.35 -3.28
C ALA A 225 -0.74 -18.92 -3.02
N LYS A 226 -1.15 -17.97 -3.88
CA LYS A 226 -0.74 -16.57 -3.78
C LYS A 226 -1.01 -15.99 -2.39
N GLN A 227 -2.17 -16.30 -1.81
CA GLN A 227 -2.56 -15.82 -0.48
C GLN A 227 -1.63 -16.35 0.62
N GLU A 228 -1.21 -17.63 0.55
CA GLU A 228 -0.28 -18.20 1.54
C GLU A 228 1.09 -17.48 1.52
N ILE A 229 1.55 -17.03 0.34
CA ILE A 229 2.79 -16.22 0.22
C ILE A 229 2.57 -14.81 0.81
N VAL A 230 1.44 -14.18 0.56
CA VAL A 230 1.10 -12.85 1.13
C VAL A 230 1.10 -12.93 2.66
N ASP A 231 0.44 -13.94 3.23
CA ASP A 231 0.37 -14.13 4.68
C ASP A 231 1.76 -14.43 5.28
N ALA A 232 2.59 -15.21 4.57
CA ALA A 232 3.96 -15.50 4.99
C ALA A 232 4.85 -14.24 4.95
N MET A 233 4.70 -13.42 3.93
CA MET A 233 5.41 -12.14 3.82
C MET A 233 5.01 -11.17 4.93
N ALA A 234 3.71 -11.03 5.22
CA ALA A 234 3.23 -10.15 6.29
C ALA A 234 3.80 -10.56 7.66
N ARG A 235 3.73 -11.85 8.01
CA ARG A 235 4.34 -12.38 9.25
C ARG A 235 5.86 -12.26 9.23
N GLY A 236 6.46 -12.54 8.07
CA GLY A 236 7.90 -12.45 7.84
C GLY A 236 8.46 -11.06 8.11
N LYS A 237 7.74 -10.02 7.75
CA LYS A 237 8.11 -8.63 8.02
C LYS A 237 8.36 -8.38 9.51
N GLU A 238 7.43 -8.82 10.36
CA GLU A 238 7.54 -8.60 11.81
C GLU A 238 8.67 -9.46 12.40
N VAL A 239 8.78 -10.73 12.01
CA VAL A 239 9.86 -11.60 12.47
C VAL A 239 11.25 -11.05 12.10
N ILE A 240 11.42 -10.60 10.86
CA ILE A 240 12.69 -9.99 10.42
C ILE A 240 12.98 -8.74 11.23
N ARG A 241 11.98 -7.85 11.40
CA ARG A 241 12.12 -6.62 12.18
C ARG A 241 12.60 -6.90 13.60
N GLU A 242 11.96 -7.83 14.31
CA GLU A 242 12.27 -8.16 15.70
C GLU A 242 13.58 -8.94 15.86
N SER A 243 13.95 -9.73 14.83
CA SER A 243 15.20 -10.52 14.85
C SER A 243 16.45 -9.69 14.61
N LEU A 244 16.33 -8.47 14.12
CA LEU A 244 17.45 -7.62 13.74
C LEU A 244 17.64 -6.44 14.70
N ARG A 245 18.79 -5.75 14.60
CA ARG A 245 19.12 -4.61 15.46
C ARG A 245 18.52 -3.31 14.89
N LYS A 246 18.36 -2.29 15.74
CA LYS A 246 17.84 -0.97 15.33
C LYS A 246 18.61 -0.28 14.20
N GLY A 247 19.90 -0.59 14.07
CA GLY A 247 20.76 -0.04 13.02
C GLY A 247 20.70 -0.82 11.70
N ASP A 248 20.08 -2.00 11.68
CA ASP A 248 19.91 -2.80 10.47
C ASP A 248 18.73 -2.28 9.65
N VAL A 249 18.82 -2.47 8.34
CA VAL A 249 17.80 -1.98 7.39
C VAL A 249 17.31 -3.13 6.54
N PHE A 250 16.01 -3.20 6.29
CA PHE A 250 15.46 -4.17 5.36
C PHE A 250 14.34 -3.60 4.51
N SER A 251 14.12 -4.23 3.37
CA SER A 251 13.13 -3.81 2.39
C SER A 251 12.47 -5.01 1.73
N ARG A 252 11.26 -4.85 1.27
CA ARG A 252 10.65 -5.82 0.36
C ARG A 252 11.31 -5.71 -1.01
N TYR A 253 11.86 -6.82 -1.51
CA TYR A 253 12.54 -6.88 -2.80
C TYR A 253 11.62 -7.36 -3.92
N SER A 254 10.77 -8.35 -3.62
CA SER A 254 9.81 -8.90 -4.57
C SER A 254 8.55 -9.42 -3.86
N ARG A 255 7.66 -10.07 -4.60
CA ARG A 255 6.43 -10.64 -4.05
C ARG A 255 6.65 -11.64 -2.91
N ASN A 256 7.80 -12.32 -2.92
CA ASN A 256 8.14 -13.36 -1.96
C ASN A 256 9.54 -13.21 -1.37
N GLN A 257 10.13 -11.98 -1.42
CA GLN A 257 11.49 -11.77 -0.95
C GLN A 257 11.64 -10.48 -0.16
N TYR A 258 12.47 -10.55 0.89
CA TYR A 258 13.05 -9.41 1.58
C TYR A 258 14.55 -9.34 1.35
N ILE A 259 15.09 -8.13 1.20
CA ILE A 259 16.52 -7.83 1.21
C ILE A 259 16.87 -7.11 2.51
N LEU A 260 17.89 -7.60 3.20
CA LEU A 260 18.38 -7.08 4.47
C LEU A 260 19.79 -6.53 4.28
N MET A 261 20.14 -5.47 4.98
CA MET A 261 21.49 -4.91 5.05
C MET A 261 21.86 -4.74 6.52
N LEU A 262 22.98 -5.34 6.90
CA LEU A 262 23.44 -5.48 8.28
C LEU A 262 24.89 -5.05 8.40
N THR A 263 25.20 -4.23 9.40
CA THR A 263 26.60 -3.96 9.75
C THR A 263 27.08 -4.98 10.77
N VAL A 264 28.14 -5.70 10.44
CA VAL A 264 28.70 -6.80 11.25
C VAL A 264 30.17 -6.58 11.57
N THR A 265 30.66 -7.29 12.57
CA THR A 265 32.06 -7.23 12.98
C THR A 265 32.92 -8.14 12.12
N SER A 266 32.34 -9.23 11.65
CA SER A 266 33.01 -10.22 10.79
C SER A 266 32.04 -10.79 9.77
N PRO A 267 32.49 -11.15 8.55
CA PRO A 267 31.66 -11.86 7.57
C PRO A 267 31.06 -13.18 8.10
N ALA A 268 31.76 -13.84 9.04
CA ALA A 268 31.31 -15.07 9.69
C ALA A 268 30.01 -14.85 10.53
N ASP A 269 29.71 -13.63 10.91
CA ASP A 269 28.49 -13.29 11.66
C ASP A 269 27.21 -13.54 10.85
N SER A 270 27.30 -13.70 9.51
CA SER A 270 26.18 -14.04 8.64
C SER A 270 25.44 -15.30 9.14
N VAL A 271 26.17 -16.33 9.50
CA VAL A 271 25.62 -17.62 9.98
C VAL A 271 24.84 -17.42 11.29
N VAL A 272 25.35 -16.58 12.19
CA VAL A 272 24.68 -16.28 13.46
C VAL A 272 23.37 -15.57 13.22
N VAL A 273 23.36 -14.58 12.33
CA VAL A 273 22.14 -13.82 11.98
C VAL A 273 21.14 -14.70 11.27
N GLU A 274 21.59 -15.51 10.28
CA GLU A 274 20.70 -16.44 9.58
C GLU A 274 20.04 -17.43 10.52
N ASN A 275 20.81 -18.01 11.46
CA ASN A 275 20.25 -18.95 12.44
C ASN A 275 19.25 -18.26 13.37
N ARG A 276 19.54 -17.05 13.84
CA ARG A 276 18.60 -16.27 14.68
C ARG A 276 17.28 -16.02 13.94
N ILE A 277 17.33 -15.63 12.68
CA ILE A 277 16.14 -15.43 11.85
C ILE A 277 15.40 -16.75 11.66
N LYS A 278 16.10 -17.85 11.30
CA LYS A 278 15.51 -19.18 11.14
C LYS A 278 14.81 -19.68 12.41
N ASP A 279 15.43 -19.46 13.57
CA ASP A 279 14.87 -19.89 14.84
C ASP A 279 13.63 -19.07 15.21
N ALA A 280 13.65 -17.75 15.01
CA ALA A 280 12.48 -16.91 15.17
C ALA A 280 11.32 -17.31 14.27
N PHE A 281 11.62 -17.73 13.03
CA PHE A 281 10.59 -18.25 12.11
C PHE A 281 9.99 -19.60 12.51
N LYS A 282 10.71 -20.44 13.27
CA LYS A 282 10.17 -21.69 13.80
C LYS A 282 9.06 -21.46 14.83
N GLU A 283 9.15 -20.37 15.59
CA GLU A 283 8.15 -19.98 16.59
C GLU A 283 6.87 -19.44 15.95
N VAL A 284 6.99 -18.85 14.77
CA VAL A 284 5.86 -18.33 14.00
C VAL A 284 5.31 -19.43 13.11
N ARG A 285 4.05 -19.81 13.31
CA ARG A 285 3.37 -20.83 12.49
C ARG A 285 3.16 -20.31 11.06
N LEU A 286 4.19 -20.45 10.22
CA LEU A 286 4.02 -20.37 8.77
C LEU A 286 3.25 -21.59 8.27
N SER A 287 2.64 -21.47 7.08
CA SER A 287 2.07 -22.64 6.42
C SER A 287 3.13 -23.75 6.30
N ALA A 288 2.75 -24.99 6.64
CA ALA A 288 3.64 -26.16 6.56
C ALA A 288 4.23 -26.40 5.14
N LYS A 289 3.65 -25.75 4.13
CA LYS A 289 4.07 -25.83 2.73
C LYS A 289 5.16 -24.81 2.36
N ILE A 290 5.45 -23.82 3.22
CA ILE A 290 6.42 -22.76 2.94
C ILE A 290 7.73 -23.06 3.63
N GLU A 291 8.81 -22.85 2.93
CA GLU A 291 10.17 -22.87 3.47
C GLU A 291 10.87 -21.52 3.24
N LEU A 292 11.85 -21.27 4.10
CA LEU A 292 12.65 -20.06 4.08
C LEU A 292 14.02 -20.39 3.50
N ARG A 293 14.38 -19.72 2.40
CA ARG A 293 15.73 -19.78 1.85
C ARG A 293 16.42 -18.45 2.06
N MET A 294 17.67 -18.49 2.54
CA MET A 294 18.50 -17.32 2.72
C MET A 294 19.78 -17.45 1.92
N LYS A 295 20.20 -16.30 1.34
CA LYS A 295 21.51 -16.15 0.69
C LYS A 295 22.14 -14.90 1.24
N ALA A 296 23.34 -15.02 1.78
CA ALA A 296 24.13 -13.90 2.28
C ALA A 296 25.33 -13.63 1.35
N GLN A 297 25.64 -12.36 1.19
CA GLN A 297 26.81 -11.88 0.47
C GLN A 297 27.37 -10.66 1.19
N GLU A 298 28.67 -10.57 1.28
CA GLU A 298 29.36 -9.36 1.73
C GLU A 298 29.21 -8.27 0.67
N LEU A 299 29.02 -7.04 1.13
CA LEU A 299 28.92 -5.87 0.26
C LEU A 299 30.31 -5.48 -0.23
N ASP A 300 30.47 -5.39 -1.54
CA ASP A 300 31.68 -4.84 -2.14
C ASP A 300 31.74 -3.32 -1.91
N PRO A 301 32.80 -2.81 -1.27
CA PRO A 301 32.94 -1.38 -1.06
C PRO A 301 32.95 -0.63 -2.40
N ILE A 302 32.12 0.40 -2.51
CA ILE A 302 32.15 1.29 -3.67
C ILE A 302 33.29 2.30 -3.45
N VAL A 303 34.34 2.16 -4.23
CA VAL A 303 35.54 3.05 -4.24
C VAL A 303 35.23 4.34 -5.02
#